data_d000d23936856aff7e5c0813bddd2ed9
#
_entry.id   d000d23936856aff7e5c0813bddd2ed9
#
_cell.length_a   1.000
_cell.length_b   1.000
_cell.length_c   1.000
_cell.angle_alpha   90.00
_cell.angle_beta   90.00
_cell.angle_gamma   90.00
#
_symmetry.space_group_name_H-M   'P 1'
#
loop_
_entity.id
_entity.type
_entity.pdbx_description
1 polymer ?
#
loop_
_entity_poly.entity_id
_entity_poly.type
_entity_poly.pdbx_seq_one_letter_code
_entity_poly.pdbx_strand_id
1 'polypeptide(L)'
;MTVSASPPSSPATVILVTRNGMGETLADLQQTLVTKYFQLLLADGKLPAAVCFYADGVRLACEGSPLLDTLRALEDRGVRLVVCTTCLNALDLATQHKVGVMGSMADIIEAQWRADKVITI
;
A
#
# COMPACT_ATOMS: atom_id res chain seq x y z
N MET A 1 4.11 -30.14 11.03
CA MET A 1 4.14 -29.55 11.01
C MET A 1 4.53 -28.81 10.85
N THR A 2 4.62 -28.46 10.70
CA THR A 2 4.87 -27.78 10.66
C THR A 2 5.10 -26.88 10.54
N VAL A 3 5.10 -26.56 10.49
CA VAL A 3 5.19 -25.81 10.49
C VAL A 3 5.68 -25.10 10.44
N SER A 4 5.72 -25.03 10.36
CA SER A 4 6.08 -24.37 10.29
C SER A 4 6.65 -23.70 10.22
N ALA A 5 6.64 -23.71 10.07
CA ALA A 5 7.16 -23.21 9.89
C ALA A 5 7.43 -22.06 9.93
N SER A 6 7.36 -21.51 9.75
CA SER A 6 7.63 -20.42 9.77
C SER A 6 7.12 -19.70 10.41
N PRO A 7 7.50 -19.33 10.85
CA PRO A 7 7.00 -18.42 11.42
C PRO A 7 7.01 -17.34 11.13
N PRO A 8 6.35 -17.14 10.86
CA PRO A 8 6.41 -15.83 10.74
C PRO A 8 6.47 -15.21 11.99
N SER A 9 7.38 -14.56 12.13
CA SER A 9 7.65 -13.86 13.29
C SER A 9 6.71 -12.73 13.52
N SER A 10 5.95 -12.30 12.53
CA SER A 10 5.04 -11.19 12.72
C SER A 10 3.68 -11.53 12.19
N PRO A 11 2.61 -10.95 12.78
CA PRO A 11 1.27 -11.15 12.28
C PRO A 11 1.11 -10.55 10.88
N ALA A 12 0.15 -11.04 10.14
CA ALA A 12 -0.18 -10.48 8.84
C ALA A 12 -0.71 -9.07 9.05
N THR A 13 -0.06 -8.10 8.43
CA THR A 13 -0.41 -6.69 8.56
C THR A 13 -0.88 -6.17 7.21
N VAL A 14 -1.96 -5.39 7.21
CA VAL A 14 -2.44 -4.70 6.02
C VAL A 14 -2.38 -3.20 6.29
N ILE A 15 -1.85 -2.45 5.34
CA ILE A 15 -1.77 -1.00 5.44
C ILE A 15 -2.77 -0.40 4.46
N LEU A 16 -3.59 0.53 4.95
CA LEU A 16 -4.55 1.26 4.15
C LEU A 16 -4.01 2.65 3.90
N VAL A 17 -3.91 3.03 2.63
CA VAL A 17 -3.42 4.34 2.21
C VAL A 17 -4.59 5.10 1.61
N THR A 18 -5.05 6.14 2.29
CA THR A 18 -6.29 6.83 1.96
C THR A 18 -6.08 8.25 1.47
N ARG A 19 -4.85 8.73 1.47
CA ARG A 19 -4.54 10.11 1.05
C ARG A 19 -3.26 10.10 0.22
N ASN A 20 -3.00 11.22 -0.44
CA ASN A 20 -1.81 11.35 -1.29
C ASN A 20 -0.60 11.70 -0.44
N GLY A 21 -0.32 10.88 0.56
CA GLY A 21 0.73 11.11 1.52
C GLY A 21 0.42 10.47 2.85
N MET A 22 0.95 10.99 3.93
CA MET A 22 0.73 10.49 5.27
C MET A 22 0.50 11.68 6.22
N GLY A 23 -0.55 11.58 7.04
CA GLY A 23 -0.91 12.63 7.97
C GLY A 23 -1.70 13.75 7.31
N GLU A 24 -2.19 14.69 8.13
CA GLU A 24 -2.93 15.86 7.63
C GLU A 24 -2.08 17.10 7.85
N THR A 25 -1.40 17.56 6.80
CA THR A 25 -0.50 18.70 6.87
C THR A 25 -0.27 19.21 5.44
N LEU A 26 0.76 20.01 5.23
CA LEU A 26 1.14 20.50 3.91
C LEU A 26 1.43 19.34 2.97
N ALA A 27 1.05 19.49 1.71
CA ALA A 27 1.19 18.42 0.73
C ALA A 27 2.62 17.90 0.64
N ASP A 28 3.60 18.78 0.63
CA ASP A 28 5.00 18.38 0.53
C ASP A 28 5.43 17.55 1.74
N LEU A 29 4.95 17.91 2.93
CA LEU A 29 5.28 17.18 4.13
C LEU A 29 4.59 15.81 4.12
N GLN A 30 3.34 15.76 3.69
CA GLN A 30 2.62 14.48 3.53
C GLN A 30 3.40 13.52 2.63
N GLN A 31 3.93 14.03 1.53
CA GLN A 31 4.72 13.23 0.58
C GLN A 31 6.04 12.77 1.21
N THR A 32 6.70 13.65 1.95
CA THR A 32 7.95 13.31 2.63
C THR A 32 7.72 12.21 3.65
N LEU A 33 6.65 12.32 4.43
CA LEU A 33 6.36 11.35 5.48
C LEU A 33 6.04 9.97 4.92
N VAL A 34 5.20 9.90 3.88
CA VAL A 34 4.82 8.61 3.31
C VAL A 34 6.03 7.95 2.64
N THR A 35 6.89 8.74 2.02
CA THR A 35 8.10 8.22 1.39
C THR A 35 9.02 7.58 2.43
N LYS A 36 9.27 8.29 3.54
CA LYS A 36 10.10 7.77 4.63
C LYS A 36 9.48 6.51 5.24
N TYR A 37 8.16 6.52 5.41
CA TYR A 37 7.45 5.41 6.02
C TYR A 37 7.69 4.11 5.24
N PHE A 38 7.43 4.12 3.94
CA PHE A 38 7.60 2.93 3.12
C PHE A 38 9.06 2.55 2.91
N GLN A 39 9.94 3.53 2.79
CA GLN A 39 11.37 3.25 2.67
C GLN A 39 11.90 2.53 3.91
N LEU A 40 11.46 2.95 5.10
CA LEU A 40 11.90 2.32 6.35
C LEU A 40 11.30 0.94 6.52
N LEU A 41 10.03 0.74 6.14
CA LEU A 41 9.45 -0.60 6.16
C LEU A 41 10.27 -1.56 5.30
N LEU A 42 10.62 -1.12 4.11
CA LEU A 42 11.42 -1.94 3.19
C LEU A 42 12.81 -2.23 3.77
N ALA A 43 13.48 -1.20 4.28
CA ALA A 43 14.83 -1.33 4.84
C ALA A 43 14.85 -2.25 6.05
N ASP A 44 13.82 -2.18 6.90
CA ASP A 44 13.75 -2.98 8.12
C ASP A 44 13.16 -4.37 7.89
N GLY A 45 12.73 -4.67 6.66
CA GLY A 45 12.10 -5.94 6.37
C GLY A 45 10.73 -6.12 7.02
N LYS A 46 10.07 -5.03 7.39
CA LYS A 46 8.72 -5.08 7.96
C LYS A 46 7.72 -5.07 6.83
N LEU A 47 7.52 -6.25 6.24
CA LEU A 47 6.73 -6.37 5.02
C LEU A 47 5.27 -6.67 5.33
N PRO A 48 4.34 -5.78 4.98
CA PRO A 48 2.93 -6.08 5.13
C PRO A 48 2.50 -7.18 4.16
N ALA A 49 1.42 -7.86 4.47
CA ALA A 49 0.83 -8.82 3.55
C ALA A 49 0.24 -8.11 2.34
N ALA A 50 -0.35 -6.93 2.58
CA ALA A 50 -0.91 -6.13 1.50
C ALA A 50 -0.91 -4.65 1.88
N VAL A 51 -0.85 -3.81 0.86
CA VAL A 51 -1.08 -2.37 0.98
C VAL A 51 -2.23 -2.04 0.04
N CYS A 52 -3.29 -1.44 0.57
CA CYS A 52 -4.48 -1.11 -0.21
C CYS A 52 -4.58 0.41 -0.33
N PHE A 53 -4.67 0.89 -1.57
CA PHE A 53 -4.75 2.32 -1.88
C PHE A 53 -6.16 2.64 -2.34
N TYR A 54 -6.82 3.59 -1.68
CA TYR A 54 -8.13 4.08 -2.11
C TYR A 54 -8.26 5.57 -1.81
N ALA A 55 -9.35 6.19 -2.26
CA ALA A 55 -9.52 7.64 -2.24
C ALA A 55 -8.27 8.28 -2.88
N ASP A 56 -7.77 9.36 -2.35
CA ASP A 56 -6.58 10.02 -2.91
C ASP A 56 -5.31 9.19 -2.77
N GLY A 57 -5.34 8.12 -1.97
CA GLY A 57 -4.19 7.23 -1.85
C GLY A 57 -3.79 6.57 -3.15
N VAL A 58 -4.74 6.38 -4.08
CA VAL A 58 -4.43 5.77 -5.38
C VAL A 58 -3.40 6.59 -6.17
N ARG A 59 -3.29 7.89 -5.90
CA ARG A 59 -2.32 8.75 -6.59
C ARG A 59 -0.89 8.31 -6.35
N LEU A 60 -0.62 7.68 -5.21
CA LEU A 60 0.74 7.20 -4.90
C LEU A 60 1.16 6.00 -5.75
N ALA A 61 0.20 5.34 -6.40
CA ALA A 61 0.49 4.23 -7.32
C ALA A 61 0.49 4.69 -8.77
N CYS A 62 0.37 5.99 -9.02
CA CYS A 62 0.24 6.54 -10.36
C CYS A 62 1.47 7.33 -10.77
N GLU A 63 1.51 7.69 -12.04
CA GLU A 63 2.60 8.46 -12.61
C GLU A 63 2.88 9.72 -11.79
N GLY A 64 4.15 10.02 -11.57
CA GLY A 64 4.56 11.19 -10.80
C GLY A 64 4.73 10.94 -9.30
N SER A 65 4.33 9.77 -8.83
CA SER A 65 4.50 9.44 -7.41
C SER A 65 5.98 9.26 -7.05
N PRO A 66 6.42 9.80 -5.91
CA PRO A 66 7.80 9.57 -5.45
C PRO A 66 8.01 8.17 -4.90
N LEU A 67 6.94 7.38 -4.77
CA LEU A 67 7.00 6.05 -4.17
C LEU A 67 7.13 4.91 -5.17
N LEU A 68 7.10 5.16 -6.47
CA LEU A 68 6.97 4.06 -7.45
C LEU A 68 8.06 3.01 -7.30
N ASP A 69 9.32 3.43 -7.15
CA ASP A 69 10.41 2.47 -7.04
C ASP A 69 10.35 1.68 -5.72
N THR A 70 10.02 2.35 -4.63
CA THR A 70 9.87 1.71 -3.33
C THR A 70 8.71 0.71 -3.34
N LEU A 71 7.60 1.09 -3.95
CA LEU A 71 6.43 0.21 -4.05
C LEU A 71 6.75 -1.02 -4.92
N ARG A 72 7.47 -0.84 -6.02
CA ARG A 72 7.90 -1.97 -6.85
C ARG A 72 8.81 -2.91 -6.08
N ALA A 73 9.71 -2.36 -5.27
CA ALA A 73 10.59 -3.16 -4.44
C ALA A 73 9.80 -3.97 -3.41
N LEU A 74 8.75 -3.40 -2.86
CA LEU A 74 7.86 -4.13 -1.94
C LEU A 74 7.14 -5.26 -2.67
N GLU A 75 6.65 -5.02 -3.88
CA GLU A 75 6.02 -6.08 -4.68
C GLU A 75 7.01 -7.22 -4.96
N ASP A 76 8.24 -6.87 -5.28
CA ASP A 76 9.29 -7.88 -5.54
C ASP A 76 9.56 -8.73 -4.30
N ARG A 77 9.29 -8.19 -3.13
CA ARG A 77 9.46 -8.88 -1.85
C ARG A 77 8.19 -9.61 -1.41
N GLY A 78 7.18 -9.67 -2.27
CA GLY A 78 5.96 -10.42 -1.99
C GLY A 78 4.81 -9.63 -1.37
N VAL A 79 4.95 -8.33 -1.22
CA VAL A 79 3.87 -7.49 -0.71
C VAL A 79 2.84 -7.28 -1.82
N ARG A 80 1.57 -7.56 -1.53
CA ARG A 80 0.50 -7.37 -2.49
C ARG A 80 0.03 -5.91 -2.42
N LEU A 81 0.07 -5.23 -3.56
CA LEU A 81 -0.42 -3.84 -3.66
C LEU A 81 -1.75 -3.86 -4.42
N VAL A 82 -2.80 -3.35 -3.79
CA VAL A 82 -4.15 -3.30 -4.38
C VAL A 82 -4.54 -1.84 -4.55
N VAL A 83 -4.88 -1.44 -5.77
CA VAL A 83 -5.23 -0.06 -6.08
C VAL A 83 -6.70 -0.03 -6.51
N CYS A 84 -7.51 0.76 -5.80
CA CYS A 84 -8.96 0.79 -5.99
C CYS A 84 -9.34 1.28 -7.39
N THR A 85 -9.97 0.40 -8.17
CA THR A 85 -10.40 0.72 -9.53
C THR A 85 -11.45 1.84 -9.54
N THR A 86 -12.41 1.80 -8.62
CA THR A 86 -13.43 2.84 -8.52
C THR A 86 -12.80 4.22 -8.34
N CYS A 87 -11.80 4.31 -7.47
CA CYS A 87 -11.14 5.58 -7.19
C CYS A 87 -10.29 6.04 -8.38
N LEU A 88 -9.59 5.12 -9.04
CA LEU A 88 -8.83 5.46 -10.24
C LEU A 88 -9.73 6.04 -11.32
N ASN A 89 -10.89 5.44 -11.53
CA ASN A 89 -11.84 5.93 -12.52
C ASN A 89 -12.44 7.27 -12.13
N ALA A 90 -12.85 7.40 -10.87
CA ALA A 90 -13.47 8.65 -10.39
C ALA A 90 -12.51 9.83 -10.47
N LEU A 91 -11.23 9.59 -10.27
CA LEU A 91 -10.20 10.63 -10.28
C LEU A 91 -9.53 10.76 -11.65
N ASP A 92 -10.01 10.01 -12.66
CA ASP A 92 -9.48 10.04 -14.02
C ASP A 92 -8.01 9.67 -14.07
N LEU A 93 -7.63 8.65 -13.30
CA LEU A 93 -6.25 8.19 -13.18
C LEU A 93 -6.00 6.78 -13.71
N ALA A 94 -7.01 6.15 -14.32
CA ALA A 94 -6.90 4.76 -14.74
C ALA A 94 -5.74 4.52 -15.73
N THR A 95 -5.45 5.50 -16.58
CA THR A 95 -4.36 5.37 -17.57
C THR A 95 -3.01 5.75 -16.99
N GLN A 96 -2.97 6.23 -15.77
CA GLN A 96 -1.72 6.65 -15.10
C GLN A 96 -1.25 5.67 -14.05
N HIS A 97 -1.98 4.58 -13.85
CA HIS A 97 -1.62 3.53 -12.91
C HIS A 97 -0.31 2.87 -13.31
N LYS A 98 0.65 2.79 -12.38
CA LYS A 98 2.00 2.32 -12.68
C LYS A 98 2.43 1.11 -11.85
N VAL A 99 1.86 0.90 -10.67
CA VAL A 99 2.31 -0.16 -9.77
C VAL A 99 1.10 -0.73 -9.03
N GLY A 100 1.20 -2.00 -8.64
CA GLY A 100 0.12 -2.71 -7.96
C GLY A 100 -0.91 -3.24 -8.93
N VAL A 101 -1.89 -3.96 -8.41
CA VAL A 101 -2.98 -4.49 -9.22
C VAL A 101 -4.23 -3.67 -8.98
N MET A 102 -4.98 -3.44 -10.05
CA MET A 102 -6.27 -2.77 -9.93
C MET A 102 -7.25 -3.76 -9.30
N GLY A 103 -7.84 -3.36 -8.20
CA GLY A 103 -8.75 -4.22 -7.45
C GLY A 103 -10.03 -3.51 -7.07
N SER A 104 -10.99 -4.30 -6.58
CA SER A 104 -12.29 -3.80 -6.16
C SER A 104 -12.31 -3.54 -4.66
N MET A 105 -13.37 -2.90 -4.19
CA MET A 105 -13.59 -2.76 -2.75
C MET A 105 -13.70 -4.14 -2.09
N ALA A 106 -14.23 -5.14 -2.80
CA ALA A 106 -14.30 -6.50 -2.28
C ALA A 106 -12.89 -7.04 -1.97
N ASP A 107 -11.91 -6.74 -2.82
CA ASP A 107 -10.52 -7.16 -2.58
C ASP A 107 -9.94 -6.47 -1.35
N ILE A 108 -10.28 -5.21 -1.15
CA ILE A 108 -9.80 -4.44 0.01
C ILE A 108 -10.42 -5.00 1.30
N ILE A 109 -11.73 -5.28 1.27
CA ILE A 109 -12.41 -5.88 2.42
C ILE A 109 -11.79 -7.24 2.75
N GLU A 110 -11.55 -8.05 1.73
CA GLU A 110 -10.93 -9.36 1.92
C GLU A 110 -9.56 -9.24 2.60
N ALA A 111 -8.74 -8.30 2.15
CA ALA A 111 -7.43 -8.08 2.74
C ALA A 111 -7.55 -7.67 4.21
N GLN A 112 -8.50 -6.79 4.52
CA GLN A 112 -8.72 -6.35 5.89
C GLN A 112 -9.14 -7.50 6.80
N TRP A 113 -10.07 -8.33 6.33
CA TRP A 113 -10.61 -9.41 7.16
C TRP A 113 -9.65 -10.57 7.36
N ARG A 114 -8.67 -10.72 6.47
CA ARG A 114 -7.61 -11.72 6.63
C ARG A 114 -6.47 -11.23 7.50
N ALA A 115 -6.38 -9.95 7.76
CA ALA A 115 -5.25 -9.38 8.50
C ALA A 115 -5.40 -9.60 9.99
N ASP A 116 -4.29 -9.81 10.66
CA ASP A 116 -4.24 -9.79 12.12
C ASP A 116 -4.19 -8.35 12.62
N LYS A 117 -3.61 -7.46 11.83
CA LYS A 117 -3.47 -6.05 12.18
C LYS A 117 -3.69 -5.20 10.94
N VAL A 118 -4.44 -4.12 11.09
CA VAL A 118 -4.68 -3.15 10.01
C VAL A 118 -4.19 -1.79 10.48
N ILE A 119 -3.36 -1.16 9.65
CA ILE A 119 -2.84 0.18 9.92
C ILE A 119 -3.37 1.10 8.83
N THR A 120 -3.97 2.23 9.22
CA THR A 120 -4.41 3.25 8.26
C THR A 120 -3.50 4.46 8.39
N ILE A 121 -2.99 4.94 7.27
CA ILE A 121 -2.09 6.09 7.25
C ILE A 121 -2.67 7.20 6.37
#